data_076d0cb122a35a92dc076b18e1b794da
#
_entry.id   076d0cb122a35a92dc076b18e1b794da
#
_cell.length_a   1.000
_cell.length_b   1.000
_cell.length_c   1.000
_cell.angle_alpha   90.00
_cell.angle_beta   90.00
_cell.angle_gamma   90.00
#
_symmetry.space_group_name_H-M   'P 1'
#
loop_
_entity.id
_entity.type
_entity.pdbx_description
1 polymer ?
#
loop_
_entity_poly.entity_id
_entity_poly.type
_entity_poly.pdbx_seq_one_letter_code
_entity_poly.pdbx_strand_id
1 'polypeptide(L)'
;MTFILTSDVDFVSDDFLDIAYRPLKELPLTIFMTGRSEYLDKAVCENTWWETEPHPNFCAQSTHGGSISEVFSTIEQFYGDAVGFRCHKYYSSNDIEEEFANRGFSYASNICTDLVSIAPFWDRCGILQIPIFFEDGGYLKYHGVPGLDDILKRMHRDAVYVFNFHPIHLALNSCDFSTIRRLKDSMLATRYSMLSAEDARMLRNNAYGVADFLGELISYANKNNIEFLNLKQYYEKQKANRI
;
A
#
# COMPACT_ATOMS: atom_id res chain seq x y z
N MET A 1 -17.74 -5.45 9.47
CA MET A 1 -16.86 -4.55 8.69
C MET A 1 -15.42 -4.82 9.09
N THR A 2 -14.53 -4.92 8.14
CA THR A 2 -13.08 -5.12 8.39
C THR A 2 -12.30 -4.06 7.63
N PHE A 3 -11.31 -3.44 8.28
CA PHE A 3 -10.37 -2.53 7.64
C PHE A 3 -9.03 -3.22 7.43
N ILE A 4 -8.44 -3.00 6.27
CA ILE A 4 -7.10 -3.44 5.94
C ILE A 4 -6.30 -2.20 5.56
N LEU A 5 -5.23 -1.96 6.30
CA LEU A 5 -4.28 -0.89 5.97
C LEU A 5 -3.16 -1.47 5.12
N THR A 6 -2.86 -0.81 4.02
CA THR A 6 -1.74 -1.16 3.14
C THR A 6 -0.91 0.06 2.81
N SER A 7 0.34 -0.17 2.44
CA SER A 7 1.23 0.91 2.03
C SER A 7 2.11 0.50 0.86
N ASP A 8 2.21 1.36 -0.16
CA ASP A 8 3.10 1.18 -1.29
C ASP A 8 4.37 2.00 -1.08
N VAL A 9 5.50 1.31 -0.90
CA VAL A 9 6.80 1.96 -0.70
C VAL A 9 7.44 2.27 -2.05
N ASP A 10 7.13 3.44 -2.54
CA ASP A 10 7.60 3.97 -3.83
C ASP A 10 8.91 4.75 -3.68
N PHE A 11 10.04 4.06 -3.54
CA PHE A 11 11.38 4.67 -3.57
C PHE A 11 11.63 5.79 -2.53
N VAL A 12 10.91 5.81 -1.41
CA VAL A 12 11.16 6.75 -0.33
C VAL A 12 12.30 6.25 0.59
N SER A 13 12.92 7.17 1.33
CA SER A 13 13.98 6.85 2.29
C SER A 13 13.43 6.18 3.56
N ASP A 14 14.28 5.47 4.30
CA ASP A 14 13.96 4.88 5.60
C ASP A 14 13.53 5.93 6.63
N ASP A 15 14.07 7.15 6.57
CA ASP A 15 13.66 8.28 7.42
C ASP A 15 12.18 8.64 7.23
N PHE A 16 11.70 8.62 5.97
CA PHE A 16 10.29 8.85 5.67
C PHE A 16 9.41 7.70 6.13
N LEU A 17 9.88 6.46 6.03
CA LEU A 17 9.17 5.28 6.52
C LEU A 17 8.96 5.34 8.04
N ASP A 18 10.00 5.70 8.82
CA ASP A 18 9.86 5.85 10.28
C ASP A 18 8.81 6.90 10.66
N ILE A 19 8.81 8.05 9.96
CA ILE A 19 7.82 9.11 10.21
C ILE A 19 6.42 8.66 9.83
N ALA A 20 6.25 8.07 8.64
CA ALA A 20 4.96 7.66 8.08
C ALA A 20 4.30 6.55 8.91
N TYR A 21 5.09 5.59 9.39
CA TYR A 21 4.56 4.39 10.04
C TYR A 21 4.47 4.49 11.56
N ARG A 22 4.96 5.55 12.16
CA ARG A 22 4.87 5.77 13.61
C ARG A 22 3.44 5.62 14.17
N PRO A 23 2.38 6.17 13.53
CA PRO A 23 1.01 5.99 14.02
C PRO A 23 0.43 4.59 13.76
N LEU A 24 1.12 3.75 13.00
CA LEU A 24 0.65 2.42 12.57
C LEU A 24 1.28 1.26 13.37
N LYS A 25 2.20 1.54 14.31
CA LYS A 25 2.99 0.52 15.02
C LYS A 25 2.14 -0.54 15.75
N GLU A 26 0.97 -0.17 16.22
CA GLU A 26 0.07 -1.05 16.97
C GLU A 26 -1.05 -1.67 16.09
N LEU A 27 -0.97 -1.50 14.78
CA LEU A 27 -2.01 -1.94 13.86
C LEU A 27 -1.47 -2.95 12.84
N PRO A 28 -2.28 -3.92 12.40
CA PRO A 28 -1.93 -4.76 11.27
C PRO A 28 -1.72 -3.92 10.00
N LEU A 29 -0.63 -4.20 9.28
CA LEU A 29 -0.25 -3.46 8.08
C LEU A 29 0.37 -4.41 7.05
N THR A 30 -0.04 -4.30 5.79
CA THR A 30 0.65 -4.90 4.65
C THR A 30 1.45 -3.85 3.91
N ILE A 31 2.74 -4.06 3.77
CA ILE A 31 3.68 -3.13 3.14
C ILE A 31 4.19 -3.73 1.83
N PHE A 32 3.88 -3.08 0.72
CA PHE A 32 4.35 -3.48 -0.61
C PHE A 32 5.62 -2.73 -0.97
N MET A 33 6.72 -3.48 -1.15
CA MET A 33 8.05 -2.91 -1.28
C MET A 33 8.62 -3.09 -2.69
N THR A 34 9.19 -2.02 -3.24
CA THR A 34 9.94 -2.04 -4.50
C THR A 34 11.37 -2.53 -4.35
N GLY A 35 11.88 -2.64 -3.14
CA GLY A 35 13.25 -3.08 -2.83
C GLY A 35 13.45 -3.25 -1.33
N ARG A 36 14.64 -3.64 -0.91
CA ARG A 36 14.96 -3.80 0.52
C ARG A 36 15.04 -2.45 1.24
N SER A 37 14.64 -2.46 2.51
CA SER A 37 14.76 -1.36 3.47
C SER A 37 15.25 -1.93 4.79
N GLU A 38 16.38 -1.43 5.30
CA GLU A 38 16.91 -1.86 6.62
C GLU A 38 15.93 -1.50 7.75
N TYR A 39 15.25 -0.37 7.62
CA TYR A 39 14.22 0.03 8.58
C TYR A 39 13.07 -1.00 8.62
N LEU A 40 12.56 -1.43 7.46
CA LEU A 40 11.45 -2.37 7.40
C LEU A 40 11.86 -3.79 7.79
N ASP A 41 13.04 -4.25 7.40
CA ASP A 41 13.57 -5.56 7.81
C ASP A 41 13.59 -5.66 9.34
N LYS A 42 14.00 -4.59 10.05
CA LYS A 42 13.97 -4.51 11.51
C LYS A 42 12.54 -4.36 12.06
N ALA A 43 11.76 -3.45 11.49
CA ALA A 43 10.42 -3.12 11.99
C ALA A 43 9.45 -4.31 11.92
N VAL A 44 9.54 -5.13 10.88
CA VAL A 44 8.71 -6.35 10.74
C VAL A 44 9.13 -7.43 11.76
N CYS A 45 10.42 -7.53 12.10
CA CYS A 45 10.85 -8.42 13.18
C CYS A 45 10.32 -7.99 14.55
N GLU A 46 10.20 -6.69 14.78
CA GLU A 46 9.69 -6.10 16.04
C GLU A 46 8.16 -6.09 16.11
N ASN A 47 7.48 -6.05 14.95
CA ASN A 47 6.02 -5.94 14.79
C ASN A 47 5.44 -7.16 14.09
N THR A 48 4.98 -8.13 14.83
CA THR A 48 4.37 -9.37 14.29
C THR A 48 3.05 -9.15 13.54
N TRP A 49 2.49 -7.94 13.62
CA TRP A 49 1.26 -7.52 12.89
C TRP A 49 1.55 -6.98 11.50
N TRP A 50 2.82 -6.71 11.17
CA TRP A 50 3.22 -6.22 9.87
C TRP A 50 3.68 -7.37 8.99
N GLU A 51 3.41 -7.24 7.71
CA GLU A 51 3.94 -8.11 6.66
C GLU A 51 4.51 -7.26 5.52
N THR A 52 5.52 -7.79 4.85
CA THR A 52 6.08 -7.19 3.64
C THR A 52 5.84 -8.12 2.47
N GLU A 53 5.36 -7.54 1.35
CA GLU A 53 5.08 -8.23 0.11
C GLU A 53 5.68 -7.45 -1.07
N PRO A 54 5.97 -8.09 -2.21
CA PRO A 54 6.59 -7.41 -3.34
C PRO A 54 5.69 -6.38 -4.01
N HIS A 55 6.31 -5.25 -4.41
CA HIS A 55 5.75 -4.20 -5.25
C HIS A 55 6.48 -4.12 -6.59
N PRO A 56 6.37 -5.15 -7.47
CA PRO A 56 7.14 -5.21 -8.70
C PRO A 56 6.75 -4.12 -9.68
N ASN A 57 7.77 -3.58 -10.34
CA ASN A 57 7.59 -2.55 -11.35
C ASN A 57 7.78 -3.14 -12.76
N PHE A 58 6.68 -3.38 -13.48
CA PHE A 58 6.65 -3.84 -14.86
C PHE A 58 6.57 -2.70 -15.89
N CYS A 59 6.66 -1.44 -15.45
CA CYS A 59 6.63 -0.30 -16.36
C CYS A 59 7.92 -0.23 -17.21
N ALA A 60 7.83 0.41 -18.37
CA ALA A 60 9.00 0.67 -19.19
C ALA A 60 10.08 1.44 -18.40
N GLN A 61 11.34 1.08 -18.59
CA GLN A 61 12.49 1.64 -17.88
C GLN A 61 12.51 1.36 -16.37
N SER A 62 11.90 0.26 -15.95
CA SER A 62 11.90 -0.20 -14.58
C SER A 62 13.33 -0.52 -14.09
N THR A 63 13.59 -0.24 -12.80
CA THR A 63 14.81 -0.67 -12.12
C THR A 63 14.78 -2.18 -11.78
N HIS A 64 13.62 -2.85 -11.91
CA HIS A 64 13.48 -4.29 -11.67
C HIS A 64 13.81 -5.13 -12.90
N GLY A 65 13.93 -4.54 -14.08
CA GLY A 65 14.26 -5.24 -15.33
C GLY A 65 13.48 -4.71 -16.53
N GLY A 66 13.91 -5.10 -17.72
CA GLY A 66 13.30 -4.72 -19.01
C GLY A 66 12.31 -5.78 -19.55
N SER A 67 12.21 -6.93 -18.90
CA SER A 67 11.32 -8.03 -19.26
C SER A 67 10.58 -8.59 -18.04
N ILE A 68 9.46 -9.26 -18.27
CA ILE A 68 8.69 -9.92 -17.21
C ILE A 68 9.59 -10.89 -16.40
N SER A 69 10.39 -11.70 -17.07
CA SER A 69 11.30 -12.65 -16.42
C SER A 69 12.34 -11.97 -15.53
N GLU A 70 12.93 -10.86 -15.97
CA GLU A 70 13.90 -10.10 -15.17
C GLU A 70 13.26 -9.49 -13.92
N VAL A 71 12.04 -8.95 -14.04
CA VAL A 71 11.29 -8.42 -12.89
C VAL A 71 11.03 -9.53 -11.87
N PHE A 72 10.60 -10.70 -12.30
CA PHE A 72 10.39 -11.83 -11.40
C PHE A 72 11.69 -12.32 -10.76
N SER A 73 12.80 -12.36 -11.49
CA SER A 73 14.12 -12.71 -10.93
C SER A 73 14.54 -11.71 -9.84
N THR A 74 14.21 -10.45 -10.00
CA THR A 74 14.44 -9.41 -8.96
C THR A 74 13.57 -9.66 -7.73
N ILE A 75 12.28 -9.99 -7.92
CA ILE A 75 11.38 -10.33 -6.80
C ILE A 75 11.91 -11.50 -5.99
N GLU A 76 12.31 -12.58 -6.65
CA GLU A 76 12.82 -13.80 -6.00
C GLU A 76 14.04 -13.56 -5.12
N GLN A 77 14.90 -12.62 -5.50
CA GLN A 77 16.08 -12.27 -4.69
C GLN A 77 15.73 -11.64 -3.34
N PHE A 78 14.58 -10.98 -3.24
CA PHE A 78 14.19 -10.20 -2.07
C PHE A 78 13.03 -10.80 -1.26
N TYR A 79 12.17 -11.61 -1.90
CA TYR A 79 10.86 -12.01 -1.36
C TYR A 79 10.58 -13.51 -1.53
N GLY A 80 11.55 -14.37 -1.19
CA GLY A 80 11.43 -15.83 -1.37
C GLY A 80 10.22 -16.49 -0.70
N ASP A 81 9.72 -15.91 0.40
CA ASP A 81 8.58 -16.42 1.18
C ASP A 81 7.27 -15.60 0.97
N ALA A 82 7.26 -14.68 0.00
CA ALA A 82 6.10 -13.87 -0.31
C ALA A 82 4.95 -14.73 -0.85
N VAL A 83 3.74 -14.41 -0.42
CA VAL A 83 2.50 -15.09 -0.85
C VAL A 83 1.48 -14.16 -1.44
N GLY A 84 1.69 -12.84 -1.32
CA GLY A 84 0.88 -11.79 -1.88
C GLY A 84 1.68 -10.86 -2.79
N PHE A 85 1.00 -10.02 -3.56
CA PHE A 85 1.64 -8.99 -4.37
C PHE A 85 0.72 -7.80 -4.66
N ARG A 86 1.36 -6.69 -5.01
CA ARG A 86 0.75 -5.52 -5.65
C ARG A 86 1.74 -4.93 -6.62
N CYS A 87 1.42 -4.85 -7.90
CA CYS A 87 2.31 -4.26 -8.89
C CYS A 87 2.31 -2.73 -8.83
N HIS A 88 3.46 -2.12 -9.03
CA HIS A 88 3.58 -0.67 -9.15
C HIS A 88 2.63 -0.15 -10.24
N LYS A 89 1.87 0.92 -9.91
CA LYS A 89 0.80 1.47 -10.74
C LYS A 89 -0.29 0.46 -11.12
N TYR A 90 -0.47 -0.59 -10.30
CA TYR A 90 -1.47 -1.64 -10.54
C TYR A 90 -1.32 -2.31 -11.91
N TYR A 91 -0.09 -2.36 -12.43
CA TYR A 91 0.18 -2.95 -13.74
C TYR A 91 -0.21 -4.43 -13.75
N SER A 92 -0.99 -4.84 -14.75
CA SER A 92 -1.46 -6.22 -14.85
C SER A 92 -1.56 -6.65 -16.31
N SER A 93 -1.31 -7.92 -16.53
CA SER A 93 -1.64 -8.65 -17.75
C SER A 93 -1.88 -10.13 -17.40
N ASN A 94 -2.55 -10.86 -18.29
CA ASN A 94 -2.76 -12.29 -18.09
C ASN A 94 -1.46 -13.05 -17.84
N ASP A 95 -0.41 -12.76 -18.60
CA ASP A 95 0.88 -13.43 -18.49
C ASP A 95 1.55 -13.19 -17.13
N ILE A 96 1.42 -11.98 -16.60
CA ILE A 96 1.95 -11.61 -15.28
C ILE A 96 1.18 -12.33 -14.17
N GLU A 97 -0.14 -12.38 -14.24
CA GLU A 97 -0.95 -13.06 -13.22
C GLU A 97 -0.76 -14.57 -13.23
N GLU A 98 -0.65 -15.18 -14.42
CA GLU A 98 -0.31 -16.60 -14.55
C GLU A 98 1.08 -16.91 -13.96
N GLU A 99 2.07 -16.04 -14.21
CA GLU A 99 3.42 -16.21 -13.68
C GLU A 99 3.45 -16.09 -12.15
N PHE A 100 2.70 -15.16 -11.54
CA PHE A 100 2.53 -15.10 -10.09
C PHE A 100 1.91 -16.38 -9.54
N ALA A 101 0.84 -16.89 -10.16
CA ALA A 101 0.19 -18.12 -9.74
C ALA A 101 1.14 -19.33 -9.83
N ASN A 102 1.90 -19.45 -10.94
CA ASN A 102 2.89 -20.51 -11.15
C ASN A 102 4.01 -20.50 -10.10
N ARG A 103 4.33 -19.34 -9.54
CA ARG A 103 5.33 -19.15 -8.48
C ARG A 103 4.75 -19.30 -7.08
N GLY A 104 3.47 -19.64 -6.94
CA GLY A 104 2.82 -19.93 -5.67
C GLY A 104 2.23 -18.72 -4.94
N PHE A 105 2.17 -17.56 -5.59
CA PHE A 105 1.45 -16.42 -5.01
C PHE A 105 -0.05 -16.73 -4.91
N SER A 106 -0.65 -16.33 -3.82
CA SER A 106 -1.98 -16.79 -3.42
C SER A 106 -3.01 -15.66 -3.30
N TYR A 107 -2.58 -14.43 -3.09
CA TYR A 107 -3.46 -13.26 -3.08
C TYR A 107 -2.81 -12.05 -3.75
N ALA A 108 -3.65 -11.13 -4.20
CA ALA A 108 -3.23 -9.87 -4.78
C ALA A 108 -4.14 -8.73 -4.31
N SER A 109 -3.57 -7.55 -4.16
CA SER A 109 -4.32 -6.32 -3.94
C SER A 109 -3.96 -5.32 -5.05
N ASN A 110 -4.31 -5.69 -6.30
CA ASN A 110 -3.84 -5.05 -7.53
C ASN A 110 -4.94 -4.34 -8.32
N ILE A 111 -6.15 -4.25 -7.76
CA ILE A 111 -7.29 -3.56 -8.38
C ILE A 111 -7.63 -2.37 -7.48
N CYS A 112 -7.43 -1.15 -7.99
CA CYS A 112 -7.81 0.07 -7.29
C CYS A 112 -9.15 0.59 -7.80
N THR A 113 -10.08 0.86 -6.89
CA THR A 113 -11.38 1.45 -7.20
C THR A 113 -11.42 2.90 -6.71
N ASP A 114 -12.37 3.67 -7.22
CA ASP A 114 -12.64 5.03 -6.73
C ASP A 114 -13.81 4.98 -5.74
N LEU A 115 -13.56 4.53 -4.52
CA LEU A 115 -14.55 4.35 -3.45
C LEU A 115 -15.73 3.45 -3.84
N VAL A 116 -15.51 2.50 -4.74
CA VAL A 116 -16.50 1.47 -5.06
C VAL A 116 -16.17 0.21 -4.28
N SER A 117 -17.11 -0.23 -3.45
CA SER A 117 -16.98 -1.47 -2.67
C SER A 117 -17.13 -2.67 -3.59
N ILE A 118 -16.04 -3.40 -3.81
CA ILE A 118 -16.02 -4.67 -4.53
C ILE A 118 -15.60 -5.76 -3.55
N ALA A 119 -16.42 -6.80 -3.45
CA ALA A 119 -16.08 -7.95 -2.62
C ALA A 119 -14.84 -8.67 -3.17
N PRO A 120 -13.93 -9.15 -2.31
CA PRO A 120 -12.83 -10.00 -2.73
C PRO A 120 -13.33 -11.23 -3.49
N PHE A 121 -12.60 -11.62 -4.51
CA PHE A 121 -12.97 -12.74 -5.39
C PHE A 121 -11.75 -13.54 -5.84
N TRP A 122 -11.96 -14.82 -6.08
CA TRP A 122 -10.93 -15.68 -6.68
C TRP A 122 -10.94 -15.50 -8.19
N ASP A 123 -9.79 -15.17 -8.74
CA ASP A 123 -9.63 -15.05 -10.18
C ASP A 123 -9.46 -16.43 -10.87
N ARG A 124 -9.28 -16.42 -12.19
CA ARG A 124 -9.11 -17.63 -13.01
C ARG A 124 -7.82 -18.41 -12.69
N CYS A 125 -6.80 -17.74 -12.15
CA CYS A 125 -5.52 -18.35 -11.77
C CYS A 125 -5.55 -18.92 -10.35
N GLY A 126 -6.67 -18.72 -9.62
CA GLY A 126 -6.81 -19.16 -8.24
C GLY A 126 -6.18 -18.20 -7.22
N ILE A 127 -5.85 -16.99 -7.61
CA ILE A 127 -5.37 -15.92 -6.74
C ILE A 127 -6.57 -15.18 -6.16
N LEU A 128 -6.58 -14.92 -4.84
CA LEU A 128 -7.58 -14.08 -4.20
C LEU A 128 -7.29 -12.61 -4.49
N GLN A 129 -8.13 -11.98 -5.30
CA GLN A 129 -8.10 -10.54 -5.54
C GLN A 129 -8.79 -9.80 -4.39
N ILE A 130 -8.07 -8.89 -3.72
CA ILE A 130 -8.59 -8.08 -2.60
C ILE A 130 -8.52 -6.62 -3.03
N PRO A 131 -9.63 -6.07 -3.61
CA PRO A 131 -9.61 -4.74 -4.21
C PRO A 131 -9.36 -3.62 -3.22
N ILE A 132 -8.62 -2.59 -3.67
CA ILE A 132 -8.35 -1.37 -2.93
C ILE A 132 -9.57 -0.46 -3.09
N PHE A 133 -10.15 -0.08 -1.95
CA PHE A 133 -11.28 0.84 -1.90
C PHE A 133 -10.86 2.31 -1.97
N PHE A 134 -9.78 2.65 -1.25
CA PHE A 134 -9.23 4.00 -1.16
C PHE A 134 -7.72 3.97 -1.39
N GLU A 135 -7.22 4.91 -2.18
CA GLU A 135 -5.80 5.16 -2.39
C GLU A 135 -5.54 6.66 -2.33
N ASP A 136 -4.59 7.07 -1.49
CA ASP A 136 -4.36 8.48 -1.14
C ASP A 136 -3.92 9.36 -2.32
N GLY A 137 -2.99 8.89 -3.16
CA GLY A 137 -2.48 9.65 -4.30
C GLY A 137 -3.52 9.91 -5.37
N GLY A 138 -4.31 8.88 -5.72
CA GLY A 138 -5.43 9.00 -6.65
C GLY A 138 -6.54 9.88 -6.09
N TYR A 139 -6.86 9.70 -4.81
CA TYR A 139 -7.87 10.54 -4.16
C TYR A 139 -7.47 12.02 -4.16
N LEU A 140 -6.23 12.33 -3.73
CA LEU A 140 -5.69 13.69 -3.78
C LEU A 140 -5.74 14.30 -5.18
N LYS A 141 -5.48 13.48 -6.21
CA LYS A 141 -5.46 13.94 -7.60
C LYS A 141 -6.83 14.29 -8.15
N TYR A 142 -7.84 13.50 -7.83
CA TYR A 142 -9.17 13.59 -8.46
C TYR A 142 -10.23 14.26 -7.58
N HIS A 143 -10.08 14.20 -6.25
CA HIS A 143 -11.07 14.66 -5.28
C HIS A 143 -10.54 15.70 -4.29
N GLY A 144 -9.21 15.90 -4.21
CA GLY A 144 -8.58 16.76 -3.21
C GLY A 144 -8.34 16.05 -1.88
N VAL A 145 -8.36 16.78 -0.77
CA VAL A 145 -8.07 16.22 0.56
C VAL A 145 -9.18 15.26 1.00
N PRO A 146 -8.84 14.04 1.46
CA PRO A 146 -9.87 13.09 1.90
C PRO A 146 -10.57 13.54 3.18
N GLY A 147 -11.91 13.49 3.18
CA GLY A 147 -12.74 13.70 4.35
C GLY A 147 -13.39 12.41 4.83
N LEU A 148 -13.30 12.11 6.12
CA LEU A 148 -13.81 10.86 6.67
C LEU A 148 -15.30 10.64 6.37
N ASP A 149 -16.13 11.66 6.57
CA ASP A 149 -17.59 11.58 6.38
C ASP A 149 -17.97 11.21 4.93
N ASP A 150 -17.23 11.71 3.94
CA ASP A 150 -17.53 11.43 2.54
C ASP A 150 -17.15 10.01 2.14
N ILE A 151 -16.09 9.48 2.73
CA ILE A 151 -15.65 8.10 2.55
C ILE A 151 -16.62 7.14 3.25
N LEU A 152 -17.04 7.43 4.48
CA LEU A 152 -17.99 6.60 5.23
C LEU A 152 -19.35 6.46 4.54
N LYS A 153 -19.82 7.50 3.84
CA LYS A 153 -21.07 7.43 3.04
C LYS A 153 -21.06 6.37 1.93
N ARG A 154 -19.86 5.96 1.49
CA ARG A 154 -19.67 4.93 0.45
C ARG A 154 -19.49 3.53 1.02
N MET A 155 -19.48 3.37 2.34
CA MET A 155 -19.17 2.12 3.01
C MET A 155 -20.44 1.39 3.47
N HIS A 156 -20.37 0.05 3.48
CA HIS A 156 -21.44 -0.85 3.92
C HIS A 156 -20.98 -1.70 5.12
N ARG A 157 -21.90 -2.10 6.00
CA ARG A 157 -21.54 -2.73 7.29
C ARG A 157 -20.82 -4.07 7.19
N ASP A 158 -21.08 -4.86 6.16
CA ASP A 158 -20.61 -6.25 6.07
C ASP A 158 -19.53 -6.44 5.00
N ALA A 159 -18.75 -5.38 4.72
CA ALA A 159 -17.71 -5.42 3.71
C ALA A 159 -16.30 -5.29 4.30
N VAL A 160 -15.29 -5.65 3.51
CA VAL A 160 -13.89 -5.37 3.76
C VAL A 160 -13.46 -4.16 2.94
N TYR A 161 -12.64 -3.31 3.54
CA TYR A 161 -12.15 -2.08 2.91
C TYR A 161 -10.64 -2.01 3.03
N VAL A 162 -9.96 -2.01 1.90
CA VAL A 162 -8.52 -1.80 1.81
C VAL A 162 -8.26 -0.31 1.59
N PHE A 163 -7.51 0.27 2.53
CA PHE A 163 -7.03 1.65 2.47
C PHE A 163 -5.54 1.63 2.17
N ASN A 164 -5.15 2.17 1.03
CA ASN A 164 -3.76 2.24 0.61
C ASN A 164 -3.18 3.64 0.81
N PHE A 165 -2.02 3.71 1.45
CA PHE A 165 -1.33 4.95 1.73
C PHE A 165 0.12 4.87 1.23
N HIS A 166 0.61 5.95 0.65
CA HIS A 166 2.03 6.09 0.32
C HIS A 166 2.77 6.79 1.47
N PRO A 167 3.92 6.28 1.90
CA PRO A 167 4.69 6.88 2.99
C PRO A 167 4.98 8.37 2.81
N ILE A 168 5.21 8.79 1.56
CA ILE A 168 5.44 10.22 1.24
C ILE A 168 4.24 11.09 1.61
N HIS A 169 3.01 10.64 1.34
CA HIS A 169 1.80 11.40 1.66
C HIS A 169 1.55 11.44 3.17
N LEU A 170 1.85 10.37 3.88
CA LEU A 170 1.75 10.33 5.35
C LEU A 170 2.82 11.19 6.01
N ALA A 171 4.10 11.06 5.63
CA ALA A 171 5.19 11.81 6.22
C ALA A 171 5.03 13.31 6.02
N LEU A 172 4.62 13.74 4.83
CA LEU A 172 4.42 15.15 4.48
C LEU A 172 3.03 15.68 4.82
N ASN A 173 2.12 14.84 5.32
CA ASN A 173 0.72 15.21 5.55
C ASN A 173 0.12 15.90 4.33
N SER A 174 0.22 15.28 3.17
CA SER A 174 -0.14 15.91 1.89
C SER A 174 -1.59 16.36 1.85
N CYS A 175 -1.82 17.59 1.40
CA CYS A 175 -3.15 18.17 1.21
C CYS A 175 -3.50 18.42 -0.26
N ASP A 176 -2.56 18.23 -1.17
CA ASP A 176 -2.78 18.29 -2.62
C ASP A 176 -1.76 17.42 -3.37
N PHE A 177 -2.18 16.91 -4.52
CA PHE A 177 -1.33 16.07 -5.38
C PHE A 177 -0.23 16.88 -6.07
N SER A 178 -0.49 18.13 -6.41
CA SER A 178 0.41 18.96 -7.22
C SER A 178 1.71 19.30 -6.49
N THR A 179 1.67 19.46 -5.16
CA THR A 179 2.85 19.74 -4.35
C THR A 179 3.83 18.57 -4.38
N ILE A 180 3.34 17.33 -4.19
CA ILE A 180 4.19 16.13 -4.27
C ILE A 180 4.72 15.94 -5.68
N ARG A 181 3.89 16.18 -6.70
CA ARG A 181 4.33 16.10 -8.09
C ARG A 181 5.46 17.09 -8.39
N ARG A 182 5.32 18.36 -7.97
CA ARG A 182 6.39 19.37 -8.12
C ARG A 182 7.65 18.97 -7.36
N LEU A 183 7.52 18.39 -6.14
CA LEU A 183 8.67 17.91 -5.40
C LEU A 183 9.41 16.82 -6.17
N LYS A 184 8.71 15.81 -6.69
CA LYS A 184 9.31 14.76 -7.53
C LYS A 184 9.96 15.32 -8.81
N ASP A 185 9.29 16.22 -9.50
CA ASP A 185 9.78 16.81 -10.77
C ASP A 185 10.95 17.79 -10.55
N SER A 186 11.12 18.35 -9.35
CA SER A 186 12.18 19.34 -9.03
C SER A 186 13.53 18.72 -8.69
N MET A 187 13.60 17.39 -8.53
CA MET A 187 14.83 16.72 -8.11
C MET A 187 15.06 15.41 -8.87
N LEU A 188 16.33 14.99 -8.91
CA LEU A 188 16.69 13.68 -9.46
C LEU A 188 16.08 12.56 -8.59
N ALA A 189 15.71 11.44 -9.21
CA ALA A 189 15.15 10.28 -8.52
C ALA A 189 16.04 9.80 -7.35
N THR A 190 17.36 9.83 -7.53
CA THR A 190 18.33 9.48 -6.49
C THR A 190 18.26 10.41 -5.26
N ARG A 191 18.00 11.71 -5.46
CA ARG A 191 17.84 12.66 -4.36
C ARG A 191 16.51 12.46 -3.64
N TYR A 192 15.46 12.13 -4.38
CA TYR A 192 14.15 11.85 -3.83
C TYR A 192 14.19 10.66 -2.83
N SER A 193 14.92 9.60 -3.18
CA SER A 193 15.09 8.43 -2.32
C SER A 193 16.05 8.65 -1.13
N MET A 194 16.68 9.82 -1.03
CA MET A 194 17.62 10.20 0.04
C MET A 194 17.09 11.37 0.91
N LEU A 195 15.82 11.74 0.77
CA LEU A 195 15.23 12.77 1.62
C LEU A 195 15.32 12.36 3.11
N SER A 196 15.76 13.30 3.94
CA SER A 196 16.00 13.08 5.36
C SER A 196 14.76 13.34 6.21
N ALA A 197 14.80 12.93 7.48
CA ALA A 197 13.78 13.28 8.46
C ALA A 197 13.65 14.81 8.67
N GLU A 198 14.73 15.58 8.46
CA GLU A 198 14.69 17.04 8.49
C GLU A 198 13.95 17.60 7.28
N ASP A 199 14.21 17.06 6.07
CA ASP A 199 13.46 17.42 4.88
C ASP A 199 11.96 17.14 5.07
N ALA A 200 11.61 16.00 5.66
CA ALA A 200 10.21 15.68 5.97
C ALA A 200 9.57 16.72 6.89
N ARG A 201 10.27 17.14 7.95
CA ARG A 201 9.76 18.18 8.87
C ARG A 201 9.57 19.53 8.19
N MET A 202 10.52 19.94 7.34
CA MET A 202 10.44 21.21 6.60
C MET A 202 9.34 21.23 5.54
N LEU A 203 9.13 20.09 4.88
CA LEU A 203 8.17 19.96 3.78
C LEU A 203 6.75 19.60 4.24
N ARG A 204 6.60 19.18 5.51
CA ARG A 204 5.32 18.76 6.06
C ARG A 204 4.30 19.89 6.05
N ASN A 205 3.13 19.59 5.50
CA ASN A 205 1.98 20.49 5.53
C ASN A 205 1.38 20.58 6.95
N ASN A 206 1.02 21.82 7.36
CA ASN A 206 0.40 22.09 8.66
C ASN A 206 -1.14 22.16 8.61
N ALA A 207 -1.73 22.24 7.43
CA ALA A 207 -3.17 22.14 7.27
C ALA A 207 -3.61 20.67 7.32
N TYR A 208 -4.91 20.43 7.39
CA TYR A 208 -5.47 19.08 7.32
C TYR A 208 -5.02 18.36 6.04
N GLY A 209 -4.57 17.11 6.18
CA GLY A 209 -4.05 16.30 5.08
C GLY A 209 -4.25 14.79 5.30
N VAL A 210 -3.52 14.00 4.51
CA VAL A 210 -3.66 12.53 4.48
C VAL A 210 -3.33 11.88 5.83
N ALA A 211 -2.33 12.40 6.56
CA ALA A 211 -1.99 11.85 7.88
C ALA A 211 -3.07 12.13 8.93
N ASP A 212 -3.72 13.31 8.86
CA ASP A 212 -4.85 13.64 9.74
C ASP A 212 -6.05 12.75 9.42
N PHE A 213 -6.35 12.54 8.14
CA PHE A 213 -7.38 11.61 7.69
C PHE A 213 -7.14 10.18 8.21
N LEU A 214 -5.91 9.68 8.10
CA LEU A 214 -5.56 8.37 8.65
C LEU A 214 -5.82 8.31 10.16
N GLY A 215 -5.45 9.35 10.91
CA GLY A 215 -5.72 9.44 12.35
C GLY A 215 -7.23 9.40 12.68
N GLU A 216 -8.04 10.10 11.90
CA GLU A 216 -9.51 10.06 12.04
C GLU A 216 -10.08 8.68 11.69
N LEU A 217 -9.59 8.03 10.62
CA LEU A 217 -10.00 6.70 10.21
C LEU A 217 -9.72 5.66 11.31
N ILE A 218 -8.53 5.70 11.91
CA ILE A 218 -8.15 4.82 13.02
C ILE A 218 -9.04 5.09 14.24
N SER A 219 -9.25 6.34 14.58
CA SER A 219 -10.10 6.75 15.70
C SER A 219 -11.54 6.29 15.51
N TYR A 220 -12.07 6.42 14.30
CA TYR A 220 -13.41 5.94 13.94
C TYR A 220 -13.51 4.42 14.08
N ALA A 221 -12.52 3.68 13.56
CA ALA A 221 -12.50 2.23 13.64
C ALA A 221 -12.48 1.74 15.10
N ASN A 222 -11.62 2.31 15.93
CA ASN A 222 -11.53 1.98 17.36
C ASN A 222 -12.85 2.27 18.08
N LYS A 223 -13.47 3.41 17.85
CA LYS A 223 -14.76 3.80 18.46
C LYS A 223 -15.90 2.86 18.08
N ASN A 224 -15.86 2.29 16.89
CA ASN A 224 -16.90 1.42 16.34
C ASN A 224 -16.56 -0.07 16.44
N ASN A 225 -15.46 -0.44 17.12
CA ASN A 225 -14.95 -1.83 17.24
C ASN A 225 -14.79 -2.52 15.87
N ILE A 226 -14.26 -1.78 14.89
CA ILE A 226 -13.98 -2.34 13.55
C ILE A 226 -12.65 -3.09 13.63
N GLU A 227 -12.67 -4.34 13.16
CA GLU A 227 -11.47 -5.19 13.13
C GLU A 227 -10.47 -4.67 12.10
N PHE A 228 -9.19 -4.56 12.50
CA PHE A 228 -8.08 -4.39 11.59
C PHE A 228 -7.41 -5.73 11.31
N LEU A 229 -7.09 -6.00 10.04
CA LEU A 229 -6.30 -7.15 9.59
C LEU A 229 -5.23 -6.67 8.59
N ASN A 230 -4.14 -7.43 8.46
CA ASN A 230 -3.32 -7.36 7.27
C ASN A 230 -3.88 -8.26 6.15
N LEU A 231 -3.38 -8.15 4.92
CA LEU A 231 -3.91 -8.90 3.78
C LEU A 231 -3.73 -10.41 3.93
N LYS A 232 -2.62 -10.87 4.49
CA LYS A 232 -2.36 -12.29 4.74
C LYS A 232 -3.33 -12.88 5.77
N GLN A 233 -3.58 -12.17 6.87
CA GLN A 233 -4.57 -12.58 7.86
C GLN A 233 -5.97 -12.69 7.24
N TYR A 234 -6.33 -11.72 6.39
CA TYR A 234 -7.58 -11.76 5.66
C TYR A 234 -7.63 -12.93 4.67
N TYR A 235 -6.55 -13.13 3.90
CA TYR A 235 -6.43 -14.27 2.97
C TYR A 235 -6.63 -15.60 3.71
N GLU A 236 -5.97 -15.83 4.83
CA GLU A 236 -6.08 -17.08 5.59
C GLU A 236 -7.53 -17.33 6.09
N LYS A 237 -8.23 -16.26 6.51
CA LYS A 237 -9.67 -16.36 6.85
C LYS A 237 -10.51 -16.79 5.62
N GLN A 238 -10.25 -16.22 4.43
CA GLN A 238 -10.99 -16.55 3.21
C GLN A 238 -10.66 -17.96 2.70
N LYS A 239 -9.42 -18.37 2.78
CA LYS A 239 -8.96 -19.72 2.41
C LYS A 239 -9.66 -20.79 3.26
N ALA A 240 -9.79 -20.57 4.55
CA ALA A 240 -10.49 -21.50 5.46
C ALA A 240 -11.99 -21.64 5.13
N ASN A 241 -12.61 -20.64 4.51
CA ASN A 241 -14.01 -20.63 4.09
C ASN A 241 -14.22 -21.13 2.65
N ARG A 242 -13.13 -21.41 1.91
CA ARG A 242 -13.17 -21.97 0.55
C ARG A 242 -13.26 -23.48 0.64
N ILE A 243 -14.46 -23.99 0.82
CA ILE A 243 -14.79 -25.42 0.80
C ILE A 243 -15.48 -25.76 -0.54
#